data_11d6702a43179107c81c78131df7df95
#
_entry.id   11d6702a43179107c81c78131df7df95
#
_cell.length_a   1.000
_cell.length_b   1.000
_cell.length_c   1.000
_cell.angle_alpha   90.00
_cell.angle_beta   90.00
_cell.angle_gamma   90.00
#
_symmetry.space_group_name_H-M   'P 1'
#
loop_
_entity.id
_entity.type
_entity.pdbx_description
1 polymer ?
#
loop_
_entity_poly.entity_id
_entity_poly.type
_entity_poly.pdbx_seq_one_letter_code
_entity_poly.pdbx_strand_id
1 'polypeptide(L)'
;MTEKEKLGEEFKRLRENIPSKEYKGKPISQQELADHNTGVTKHLIGTIERGEANPTLEKILYLAKSLNIKTISILNVDINVEKFIKEIGKE
;
A
#
# COMPACT_ATOMS: atom_id res chain seq x y z
N MET A 1 -14.90 15.17 4.32
CA MET A 1 -14.06 13.98 4.05
C MET A 1 -13.38 13.53 5.32
N THR A 2 -13.49 12.25 5.66
CA THR A 2 -12.84 11.69 6.85
C THR A 2 -11.35 11.52 6.62
N GLU A 3 -10.59 11.34 7.71
CA GLU A 3 -9.16 11.06 7.59
C GLU A 3 -8.88 9.76 6.85
N LYS A 4 -9.73 8.75 7.06
CA LYS A 4 -9.60 7.48 6.33
C LYS A 4 -9.81 7.67 4.83
N GLU A 5 -10.77 8.51 4.45
CA GLU A 5 -11.01 8.80 3.03
C GLU A 5 -9.86 9.57 2.40
N LYS A 6 -9.26 10.51 3.15
CA LYS A 6 -8.07 11.22 2.68
C LYS A 6 -6.92 10.26 2.41
N LEU A 7 -6.69 9.33 3.33
CA LEU A 7 -5.65 8.32 3.18
C LEU A 7 -5.94 7.45 1.96
N GLY A 8 -7.20 7.04 1.80
CA GLY A 8 -7.61 6.21 0.67
C GLY A 8 -7.42 6.89 -0.67
N GLU A 9 -7.75 8.17 -0.77
CA GLU A 9 -7.53 8.93 -1.99
C GLU A 9 -6.05 9.05 -2.33
N GLU A 10 -5.22 9.27 -1.33
CA GLU A 10 -3.78 9.36 -1.53
C GLU A 10 -3.22 8.01 -1.99
N PHE A 11 -3.65 6.91 -1.37
CA PHE A 11 -3.22 5.59 -1.78
C PHE A 11 -3.59 5.34 -3.24
N LYS A 12 -4.83 5.65 -3.61
CA LYS A 12 -5.29 5.46 -4.99
C LYS A 12 -4.47 6.30 -5.97
N ARG A 13 -4.18 7.56 -5.62
CA ARG A 13 -3.37 8.43 -6.45
C ARG A 13 -1.98 7.84 -6.68
N LEU A 14 -1.36 7.34 -5.62
CA LEU A 14 -0.03 6.74 -5.71
C LEU A 14 -0.06 5.47 -6.55
N ARG A 15 -1.10 4.64 -6.37
CA ARG A 15 -1.25 3.43 -7.19
C ARG A 15 -1.44 3.79 -8.66
N GLU A 16 -2.26 4.76 -8.96
CA GLU A 16 -2.55 5.16 -10.34
C GLU A 16 -1.35 5.81 -11.04
N ASN A 17 -0.31 6.16 -10.30
CA ASN A 17 0.95 6.62 -10.89
C ASN A 17 1.90 5.48 -11.26
N ILE A 18 1.54 4.25 -10.93
CA ILE A 18 2.35 3.07 -11.30
C ILE A 18 1.77 2.52 -12.60
N PRO A 19 2.58 2.41 -13.66
CA PRO A 19 2.07 1.87 -14.93
C PRO A 19 1.81 0.38 -14.84
N SER A 20 0.74 -0.07 -15.48
CA SER A 20 0.43 -1.49 -15.60
C SER A 20 1.47 -2.19 -16.47
N LYS A 21 1.85 -3.40 -16.08
CA LYS A 21 2.67 -4.27 -16.91
C LYS A 21 1.82 -5.11 -17.87
N GLU A 22 0.55 -5.28 -17.51
CA GLU A 22 -0.37 -6.10 -18.31
C GLU A 22 -1.07 -5.29 -19.41
N TYR A 23 -1.37 -4.02 -19.13
CA TYR A 23 -2.15 -3.18 -20.05
C TYR A 23 -1.39 -1.88 -20.32
N LYS A 24 -0.75 -1.82 -21.47
CA LYS A 24 0.04 -0.66 -21.90
C LYS A 24 -0.81 0.62 -21.89
N GLY A 25 -0.25 1.67 -21.32
CA GLY A 25 -0.90 2.98 -21.26
C GLY A 25 -1.92 3.14 -20.16
N LYS A 26 -2.06 2.15 -19.28
CA LYS A 26 -3.01 2.21 -18.17
C LYS A 26 -2.29 2.13 -16.83
N PRO A 27 -2.88 2.71 -15.78
CA PRO A 27 -2.32 2.54 -14.43
C PRO A 27 -2.54 1.12 -13.96
N ILE A 28 -1.69 0.69 -13.01
CA ILE A 28 -1.82 -0.64 -12.41
C ILE A 28 -3.17 -0.75 -11.68
N SER A 29 -3.87 -1.86 -11.90
CA SER A 29 -5.14 -2.12 -11.23
C SER A 29 -4.93 -2.58 -9.79
N GLN A 30 -5.99 -2.56 -8.98
CA GLN A 30 -5.93 -3.10 -7.63
C GLN A 30 -5.53 -4.57 -7.65
N GLN A 31 -6.10 -5.35 -8.58
CA GLN A 31 -5.80 -6.77 -8.69
C GLN A 31 -4.34 -7.01 -9.09
N GLU A 32 -3.86 -6.28 -10.08
CA GLU A 32 -2.48 -6.43 -10.53
C GLU A 32 -1.50 -6.07 -9.42
N LEU A 33 -1.75 -4.99 -8.69
CA LEU A 33 -0.90 -4.59 -7.57
C LEU A 33 -0.84 -5.71 -6.51
N ALA A 34 -1.99 -6.29 -6.18
CA ALA A 34 -2.06 -7.39 -5.22
C ALA A 34 -1.32 -8.63 -5.71
N ASP A 35 -1.47 -8.96 -7.00
CA ASP A 35 -0.84 -10.15 -7.59
C ASP A 35 0.68 -10.07 -7.59
N HIS A 36 1.23 -8.87 -7.68
CA HIS A 36 2.68 -8.66 -7.77
C HIS A 36 3.34 -8.37 -6.42
N ASN A 37 2.57 -8.36 -5.33
CA ASN A 37 3.11 -7.98 -4.02
C ASN A 37 2.62 -8.90 -2.91
N THR A 38 3.55 -9.36 -2.10
CA THR A 38 3.23 -10.17 -0.93
C THR A 38 2.57 -9.31 0.16
N GLY A 39 1.62 -9.89 0.87
CA GLY A 39 1.03 -9.24 2.04
C GLY A 39 -0.08 -8.26 1.76
N VAL A 40 -0.44 -8.04 0.50
CA VAL A 40 -1.58 -7.20 0.13
C VAL A 40 -2.56 -8.00 -0.73
N THR A 41 -3.84 -7.73 -0.53
CA THR A 41 -4.91 -8.36 -1.31
C THR A 41 -5.71 -7.28 -2.02
N LYS A 42 -6.42 -7.68 -3.07
CA LYS A 42 -7.33 -6.75 -3.75
C LYS A 42 -8.35 -6.19 -2.77
N HIS A 43 -8.88 -7.04 -1.86
CA HIS A 43 -9.84 -6.61 -0.86
C HIS A 43 -9.27 -5.53 0.05
N LEU A 44 -8.05 -5.74 0.55
CA LEU A 44 -7.39 -4.74 1.41
C LEU A 44 -7.19 -3.41 0.67
N ILE A 45 -6.68 -3.47 -0.55
CA ILE A 45 -6.47 -2.28 -1.37
C ILE A 45 -7.79 -1.54 -1.59
N GLY A 46 -8.84 -2.27 -1.96
CA GLY A 46 -10.15 -1.68 -2.19
C GLY A 46 -10.72 -1.01 -0.95
N THR A 47 -10.62 -1.64 0.22
CA THR A 47 -11.14 -1.07 1.46
C THR A 47 -10.37 0.16 1.90
N ILE A 48 -9.04 0.17 1.69
CA ILE A 48 -8.22 1.36 1.96
C ILE A 48 -8.68 2.51 1.07
N GLU A 49 -8.80 2.26 -0.23
CA GLU A 49 -9.14 3.32 -1.19
C GLU A 49 -10.53 3.90 -0.98
N ARG A 50 -11.45 3.11 -0.43
CA ARG A 50 -12.79 3.60 -0.09
C ARG A 50 -12.88 4.27 1.28
N GLY A 51 -11.78 4.29 2.03
CA GLY A 51 -11.79 4.88 3.37
C GLY A 51 -12.52 4.03 4.41
N GLU A 52 -12.60 2.72 4.18
CA GLU A 52 -13.34 1.79 5.04
C GLU A 52 -12.45 0.96 5.94
N ALA A 53 -11.16 0.85 5.62
CA ALA A 53 -10.28 -0.03 6.33
C ALA A 53 -9.64 0.62 7.55
N ASN A 54 -9.28 -0.24 8.50
CA ASN A 54 -8.50 0.15 9.66
C ASN A 54 -7.34 -0.84 9.75
N PRO A 55 -6.31 -0.71 8.89
CA PRO A 55 -5.28 -1.71 8.76
C PRO A 55 -4.34 -1.74 9.96
N THR A 56 -3.78 -2.91 10.22
CA THR A 56 -2.71 -3.05 11.21
C THR A 56 -1.44 -2.38 10.71
N LEU A 57 -0.52 -2.13 11.63
CA LEU A 57 0.79 -1.56 11.26
C LEU A 57 1.50 -2.44 10.23
N GLU A 58 1.48 -3.76 10.42
CA GLU A 58 2.09 -4.69 9.48
C GLU A 58 1.52 -4.51 8.06
N LYS A 59 0.20 -4.40 7.94
CA LYS A 59 -0.44 -4.21 6.64
C LYS A 59 -0.08 -2.87 6.02
N ILE A 60 0.06 -1.82 6.83
CA ILE A 60 0.50 -0.52 6.34
C ILE A 60 1.90 -0.63 5.72
N LEU A 61 2.80 -1.39 6.36
CA LEU A 61 4.14 -1.58 5.82
C LEU A 61 4.12 -2.35 4.49
N TYR A 62 3.31 -3.39 4.37
CA TYR A 62 3.16 -4.10 3.10
C TYR A 62 2.55 -3.22 2.01
N LEU A 63 1.56 -2.39 2.37
CA LEU A 63 0.99 -1.43 1.42
C LEU A 63 2.04 -0.43 0.93
N ALA A 64 2.86 0.08 1.84
CA ALA A 64 3.95 1.00 1.49
C ALA A 64 4.93 0.32 0.54
N LYS A 65 5.31 -0.92 0.83
CA LYS A 65 6.22 -1.67 -0.03
C LYS A 65 5.65 -1.83 -1.44
N SER A 66 4.36 -2.13 -1.54
CA SER A 66 3.70 -2.32 -2.84
C SER A 66 3.74 -1.06 -3.70
N LEU A 67 3.80 0.10 -3.08
CA LEU A 67 3.90 1.39 -3.77
C LEU A 67 5.35 1.86 -3.96
N ASN A 68 6.33 1.01 -3.63
CA ASN A 68 7.76 1.35 -3.69
C ASN A 68 8.14 2.52 -2.77
N ILE A 69 7.42 2.68 -1.68
CA ILE A 69 7.77 3.65 -0.64
C ILE A 69 8.82 3.03 0.27
N LYS A 70 9.96 3.70 0.41
CA LYS A 70 11.11 3.15 1.14
C LYS A 70 11.10 3.48 2.62
N THR A 71 10.51 4.60 2.99
CA THR A 71 10.50 5.08 4.37
C THR A 71 9.14 5.69 4.67
N ILE A 72 8.59 5.38 5.84
CA ILE A 72 7.37 6.02 6.34
C ILE A 72 7.65 6.58 7.72
N SER A 73 6.91 7.61 8.11
CA SER A 73 7.05 8.21 9.43
C SER A 73 5.81 7.89 10.26
N ILE A 74 6.01 7.27 11.41
CA ILE A 74 4.94 6.95 12.35
C ILE A 74 5.37 7.46 13.72
N LEU A 75 4.54 8.30 14.35
CA LEU A 75 4.83 8.89 15.66
C LEU A 75 6.21 9.55 15.69
N ASN A 76 6.53 10.26 14.61
CA ASN A 76 7.82 10.94 14.42
C ASN A 76 9.04 10.01 14.35
N VAL A 77 8.81 8.72 14.12
CA VAL A 77 9.89 7.75 13.91
C VAL A 77 9.92 7.40 12.42
N ASP A 78 11.07 7.57 11.79
CA ASP A 78 11.26 7.17 10.40
C ASP A 78 11.55 5.67 10.35
N ILE A 79 10.68 4.95 9.67
CA ILE A 79 10.75 3.50 9.58
C ILE A 79 11.20 3.11 8.18
N ASN A 80 12.26 2.32 8.12
CA ASN A 80 12.70 1.70 6.87
C ASN A 80 11.76 0.54 6.57
N VAL A 81 10.98 0.68 5.49
CA VAL A 81 9.93 -0.28 5.14
C VAL A 81 10.49 -1.69 4.92
N GLU A 82 11.54 -1.79 4.13
CA GLU A 82 12.13 -3.09 3.81
C GLU A 82 12.68 -3.80 5.04
N LYS A 83 13.36 -3.07 5.91
CA LYS A 83 13.90 -3.60 7.16
C LYS A 83 12.79 -4.10 8.08
N PHE A 84 11.74 -3.32 8.22
CA PHE A 84 10.61 -3.69 9.07
C PHE A 84 9.96 -4.99 8.58
N ILE A 85 9.77 -5.11 7.26
CA ILE A 85 9.17 -6.30 6.68
C ILE A 85 10.04 -7.53 6.91
N LYS A 86 11.36 -7.38 6.82
CA LYS A 86 12.28 -8.48 7.12
C LYS A 86 12.17 -8.92 8.58
N GLU A 87 11.99 -7.99 9.49
CA GLU A 87 11.82 -8.32 10.91
C GLU A 87 10.52 -9.09 11.15
N ILE A 88 9.42 -8.73 10.48
CA ILE A 88 8.16 -9.45 10.55
C ILE A 88 8.36 -10.90 10.07
N GLY A 89 9.09 -11.10 9.00
CA GLY A 89 9.27 -12.42 8.41
C GLY A 89 10.21 -13.35 9.15
N LYS A 90 10.80 -12.91 10.25
CA LYS A 90 11.77 -13.71 11.01
C LYS A 90 11.17 -14.52 12.16
N GLU A 91 9.90 -14.43 12.35
CA GLU A 91 9.25 -15.19 13.42
C GLU A 91 9.19 -16.70 13.15
#